data_fe66631954895626d9c7aab204558f99
#
_entry.id   fe66631954895626d9c7aab204558f99
#
_cell.length_a   1.000
_cell.length_b   1.000
_cell.length_c   1.000
_cell.angle_alpha   90.00
_cell.angle_beta   90.00
_cell.angle_gamma   90.00
#
_symmetry.space_group_name_H-M   'P 1'
#
loop_
_entity.id
_entity.type
_entity.pdbx_description
1 polymer ?
#
loop_
_entity_poly.entity_id
_entity_poly.type
_entity_poly.pdbx_seq_one_letter_code
_entity_poly.pdbx_strand_id
1 'polypeptide(L)'
;MSSFKNVAIAGATGYLGPAVVKAVKEAGFNVTVLLRESNSSKIEFDGVKIAKIDYGSINSLVDALKGQDAVVSAINHLYYDEQKALVEAAVKAGVKRFIPSEYGLDVSIPSVRAVPYLRAKGLIQDLLKELGMAYTILYTGPFLEWGLDNFFVDWKTATANVWNGGDISVGMSTLADTGRAVVGVLLNPKETENRAFYTTTGMATQNEILSAVQEGRPDLKLSIIHQDSKSSLAAAYEAAKAGRGMEFEVARDFLGSTIFGLEIEAGVPYGRDNDLLGIKMVTPEEFRQLVISHVKK
;
A
#
# COMPACT_ATOMS: atom_id res chain seq x y z
N MET A 1 20.48 15.63 -9.58
CA MET A 1 20.57 15.01 -8.25
C MET A 1 19.39 15.47 -7.42
N SER A 2 18.76 14.59 -6.66
CA SER A 2 17.67 14.96 -5.74
C SER A 2 18.12 16.05 -4.76
N SER A 3 17.25 17.00 -4.45
CA SER A 3 17.46 17.97 -3.37
C SER A 3 17.24 17.34 -1.98
N PHE A 4 16.56 16.18 -1.92
CA PHE A 4 16.33 15.45 -0.68
C PHE A 4 17.54 14.58 -0.32
N LYS A 5 17.87 14.54 0.96
CA LYS A 5 18.95 13.72 1.53
C LYS A 5 18.48 12.89 2.71
N ASN A 6 17.69 13.49 3.59
CA ASN A 6 17.28 12.92 4.87
C ASN A 6 15.81 12.50 4.78
N VAL A 7 15.53 11.22 5.01
CA VAL A 7 14.19 10.63 4.86
C VAL A 7 13.80 9.92 6.15
N ALA A 8 12.70 10.38 6.77
CA ALA A 8 12.10 9.69 7.90
C ALA A 8 11.07 8.67 7.40
N ILE A 9 11.11 7.45 7.94
CA ILE A 9 10.20 6.37 7.56
C ILE A 9 9.43 5.90 8.80
N ALA A 10 8.12 6.07 8.78
CA ALA A 10 7.19 5.55 9.78
C ALA A 10 6.57 4.23 9.31
N GLY A 11 6.29 3.32 10.25
CA GLY A 11 5.74 2.00 9.92
C GLY A 11 6.77 1.00 9.39
N ALA A 12 8.05 1.24 9.63
CA ALA A 12 9.17 0.43 9.14
C ALA A 12 9.11 -1.06 9.52
N THR A 13 8.42 -1.42 10.61
CA THR A 13 8.25 -2.81 11.07
C THR A 13 6.98 -3.47 10.56
N GLY A 14 6.17 -2.75 9.77
CA GLY A 14 4.94 -3.25 9.16
C GLY A 14 5.22 -4.07 7.89
N TYR A 15 4.15 -4.46 7.18
CA TYR A 15 4.24 -5.33 6.01
C TYR A 15 5.07 -4.73 4.86
N LEU A 16 4.83 -3.46 4.51
CA LEU A 16 5.56 -2.74 3.47
C LEU A 16 6.89 -2.14 3.97
N GLY A 17 6.93 -1.74 5.24
CA GLY A 17 8.00 -0.93 5.81
C GLY A 17 9.43 -1.40 5.53
N PRO A 18 9.76 -2.70 5.73
CA PRO A 18 11.10 -3.21 5.47
C PRO A 18 11.55 -3.03 4.02
N ALA A 19 10.65 -3.21 3.05
CA ALA A 19 10.95 -3.03 1.63
C ALA A 19 11.25 -1.55 1.31
N VAL A 20 10.48 -0.62 1.89
CA VAL A 20 10.71 0.83 1.74
C VAL A 20 12.04 1.23 2.37
N VAL A 21 12.32 0.80 3.61
CA VAL A 21 13.60 1.11 4.29
C VAL A 21 14.77 0.62 3.46
N LYS A 22 14.70 -0.63 2.99
CA LYS A 22 15.75 -1.24 2.15
C LYS A 22 15.97 -0.41 0.88
N ALA A 23 14.92 -0.14 0.11
CA ALA A 23 15.01 0.56 -1.16
C ALA A 23 15.57 1.98 -1.00
N VAL A 24 15.07 2.74 -0.01
CA VAL A 24 15.49 4.12 0.25
C VAL A 24 16.96 4.19 0.72
N LYS A 25 17.37 3.24 1.59
CA LYS A 25 18.76 3.11 2.02
C LYS A 25 19.69 2.78 0.85
N GLU A 26 19.35 1.77 0.04
CA GLU A 26 20.14 1.34 -1.12
C GLU A 26 20.27 2.44 -2.19
N ALA A 27 19.30 3.34 -2.27
CA ALA A 27 19.35 4.52 -3.13
C ALA A 27 20.26 5.65 -2.58
N GLY A 28 20.88 5.47 -1.40
CA GLY A 28 21.87 6.41 -0.83
C GLY A 28 21.28 7.54 0.00
N PHE A 29 19.99 7.47 0.40
CA PHE A 29 19.41 8.44 1.33
C PHE A 29 19.83 8.16 2.78
N ASN A 30 19.92 9.22 3.58
CA ASN A 30 20.07 9.11 5.03
C ASN A 30 18.72 8.75 5.64
N VAL A 31 18.55 7.50 6.02
CA VAL A 31 17.27 7.00 6.55
C VAL A 31 17.22 7.16 8.07
N THR A 32 16.11 7.73 8.56
CA THR A 32 15.71 7.71 9.97
C THR A 32 14.43 6.90 10.11
N VAL A 33 14.49 5.76 10.77
CA VAL A 33 13.32 4.93 11.09
C VAL A 33 12.64 5.47 12.35
N LEU A 34 11.35 5.76 12.25
CA LEU A 34 10.52 6.18 13.37
C LEU A 34 9.91 4.94 14.04
N LEU A 35 10.33 4.64 15.27
CA LEU A 35 9.80 3.51 16.04
C LEU A 35 9.04 4.02 17.26
N ARG A 36 7.87 3.43 17.53
CA ARG A 36 7.14 3.68 18.78
C ARG A 36 8.04 3.34 19.98
N GLU A 37 7.99 4.13 21.05
CA GLU A 37 8.72 3.84 22.29
C GLU A 37 8.36 2.45 22.84
N SER A 38 7.10 2.06 22.75
CA SER A 38 6.57 0.76 23.16
C SER A 38 6.96 -0.40 22.24
N ASN A 39 7.64 -0.12 21.10
CA ASN A 39 8.02 -1.18 20.17
C ASN A 39 9.17 -2.00 20.73
N SER A 40 8.88 -3.26 21.04
CA SER A 40 9.83 -4.26 21.52
C SER A 40 10.40 -5.14 20.40
N SER A 41 10.08 -4.85 19.12
CA SER A 41 10.60 -5.66 18.01
C SER A 41 12.13 -5.57 17.96
N LYS A 42 12.76 -6.74 17.78
CA LYS A 42 14.23 -6.86 17.60
C LYS A 42 14.66 -6.65 16.16
N ILE A 43 13.83 -5.95 15.34
CA ILE A 43 14.20 -5.68 13.96
C ILE A 43 15.32 -4.67 13.98
N GLU A 44 16.50 -5.11 13.60
CA GLU A 44 17.66 -4.26 13.38
C GLU A 44 17.67 -3.78 11.93
N PHE A 45 17.74 -2.48 11.77
CA PHE A 45 17.92 -1.86 10.47
C PHE A 45 19.38 -1.43 10.37
N ASP A 46 20.23 -2.28 9.80
CA ASP A 46 21.66 -1.97 9.66
C ASP A 46 21.88 -0.65 8.91
N GLY A 47 22.76 0.19 9.45
CA GLY A 47 23.18 1.45 8.83
C GLY A 47 22.09 2.52 8.69
N VAL A 48 21.01 2.48 9.49
CA VAL A 48 19.99 3.53 9.56
C VAL A 48 19.90 4.12 10.98
N LYS A 49 19.51 5.39 11.06
CA LYS A 49 19.22 6.02 12.35
C LYS A 49 17.85 5.57 12.86
N ILE A 50 17.73 5.32 14.15
CA ILE A 50 16.46 5.04 14.81
C ILE A 50 16.09 6.22 15.69
N ALA A 51 14.88 6.74 15.53
CA ALA A 51 14.26 7.71 16.42
C ALA A 51 13.08 7.06 17.13
N LYS A 52 13.13 7.02 18.46
CA LYS A 52 11.99 6.59 19.28
C LYS A 52 10.97 7.71 19.36
N ILE A 53 9.70 7.39 19.14
CA ILE A 53 8.61 8.37 19.06
C ILE A 53 7.39 7.92 19.86
N ASP A 54 6.65 8.91 20.32
CA ASP A 54 5.30 8.77 20.87
C ASP A 54 4.31 9.50 19.96
N TYR A 55 3.37 8.79 19.34
CA TYR A 55 2.33 9.39 18.49
C TYR A 55 1.33 10.24 19.28
N GLY A 56 1.21 10.05 20.59
CA GLY A 56 0.40 10.91 21.48
C GLY A 56 1.08 12.25 21.80
N SER A 57 2.36 12.41 21.48
CA SER A 57 3.14 13.62 21.75
C SER A 57 3.61 14.28 20.45
N ILE A 58 2.96 15.37 20.08
CA ILE A 58 3.34 16.15 18.89
C ILE A 58 4.80 16.62 18.98
N ASN A 59 5.29 16.97 20.17
CA ASN A 59 6.68 17.40 20.36
C ASN A 59 7.67 16.27 20.09
N SER A 60 7.38 15.03 20.53
CA SER A 60 8.18 13.85 20.23
C SER A 60 8.34 13.66 18.73
N LEU A 61 7.23 13.77 17.98
CA LEU A 61 7.23 13.64 16.53
C LEU A 61 8.00 14.77 15.84
N VAL A 62 7.77 16.03 16.26
CA VAL A 62 8.47 17.21 15.71
C VAL A 62 9.98 17.08 15.93
N ASP A 63 10.42 16.68 17.12
CA ASP A 63 11.84 16.52 17.44
C ASP A 63 12.50 15.43 16.58
N ALA A 64 11.80 14.32 16.37
CA ALA A 64 12.27 13.23 15.50
C ALA A 64 12.35 13.64 14.02
N LEU A 65 11.51 14.60 13.57
CA LEU A 65 11.43 15.08 12.20
C LEU A 65 12.31 16.29 11.89
N LYS A 66 12.96 16.88 12.88
CA LYS A 66 13.91 18.01 12.65
C LYS A 66 15.01 17.62 11.67
N GLY A 67 15.16 18.41 10.62
CA GLY A 67 16.18 18.22 9.57
C GLY A 67 15.87 17.10 8.58
N GLN A 68 14.67 16.51 8.62
CA GLN A 68 14.22 15.59 7.58
C GLN A 68 13.71 16.36 6.37
N ASP A 69 14.08 15.93 5.17
CA ASP A 69 13.58 16.52 3.92
C ASP A 69 12.22 15.93 3.54
N ALA A 70 12.06 14.62 3.76
CA ALA A 70 10.84 13.91 3.42
C ALA A 70 10.42 12.94 4.54
N VAL A 71 9.10 12.73 4.64
CA VAL A 71 8.49 11.67 5.46
C VAL A 71 7.80 10.67 4.56
N VAL A 72 8.10 9.39 4.76
CA VAL A 72 7.40 8.27 4.13
C VAL A 72 6.63 7.53 5.21
N SER A 73 5.30 7.49 5.06
CA SER A 73 4.44 6.74 5.95
C SER A 73 4.09 5.38 5.34
N ALA A 74 4.44 4.31 6.03
CA ALA A 74 3.99 2.94 5.77
C ALA A 74 3.16 2.42 6.96
N ILE A 75 2.51 3.32 7.70
CA ILE A 75 1.62 3.01 8.82
C ILE A 75 0.36 2.34 8.26
N ASN A 76 -0.14 1.31 8.93
CA ASN A 76 -1.42 0.72 8.53
C ASN A 76 -2.52 1.79 8.55
N HIS A 77 -3.29 1.86 7.46
CA HIS A 77 -4.33 2.89 7.24
C HIS A 77 -5.44 2.89 8.32
N LEU A 78 -5.57 1.83 9.10
CA LEU A 78 -6.49 1.78 10.25
C LEU A 78 -6.05 2.69 11.42
N TYR A 79 -4.77 3.08 11.45
CA TYR A 79 -4.22 4.00 12.46
C TYR A 79 -4.26 5.45 11.94
N TYR A 80 -5.48 5.96 11.74
CA TYR A 80 -5.71 7.31 11.23
C TYR A 80 -5.07 8.38 12.11
N ASP A 81 -5.28 8.30 13.44
CA ASP A 81 -4.84 9.35 14.38
C ASP A 81 -3.31 9.46 14.42
N GLU A 82 -2.59 8.32 14.36
CA GLU A 82 -1.13 8.33 14.31
C GLU A 82 -0.61 8.97 13.00
N GLN A 83 -1.24 8.65 11.86
CA GLN A 83 -0.83 9.26 10.60
C GLN A 83 -1.18 10.74 10.55
N LYS A 84 -2.33 11.15 11.09
CA LYS A 84 -2.72 12.55 11.27
C LYS A 84 -1.68 13.31 12.10
N ALA A 85 -1.32 12.80 13.28
CA ALA A 85 -0.31 13.40 14.15
C ALA A 85 1.04 13.53 13.43
N LEU A 86 1.42 12.53 12.63
CA LEU A 86 2.66 12.57 11.86
C LEU A 86 2.65 13.65 10.78
N VAL A 87 1.52 13.85 10.08
CA VAL A 87 1.35 14.96 9.10
C VAL A 87 1.47 16.31 9.78
N GLU A 88 0.76 16.51 10.88
CA GLU A 88 0.80 17.77 11.66
C GLU A 88 2.22 18.08 12.17
N ALA A 89 2.94 17.06 12.64
CA ALA A 89 4.32 17.19 13.07
C ALA A 89 5.27 17.49 11.90
N ALA A 90 5.06 16.89 10.73
CA ALA A 90 5.86 17.15 9.53
C ALA A 90 5.76 18.62 9.09
N VAL A 91 4.56 19.18 9.12
CA VAL A 91 4.35 20.62 8.85
C VAL A 91 5.12 21.49 9.85
N LYS A 92 4.98 21.21 11.15
CA LYS A 92 5.66 21.96 12.21
C LYS A 92 7.17 21.86 12.17
N ALA A 93 7.71 20.70 11.75
CA ALA A 93 9.15 20.46 11.61
C ALA A 93 9.74 21.04 10.31
N GLY A 94 8.93 21.56 9.39
CA GLY A 94 9.37 22.11 8.12
C GLY A 94 9.81 21.05 7.11
N VAL A 95 9.22 19.85 7.19
CA VAL A 95 9.43 18.78 6.19
C VAL A 95 8.92 19.24 4.82
N LYS A 96 9.68 18.94 3.77
CA LYS A 96 9.40 19.43 2.41
C LYS A 96 8.47 18.51 1.61
N ARG A 97 8.37 17.22 1.97
CA ARG A 97 7.53 16.25 1.27
C ARG A 97 6.97 15.20 2.21
N PHE A 98 5.70 14.90 2.07
CA PHE A 98 5.04 13.79 2.74
C PHE A 98 4.53 12.77 1.72
N ILE A 99 4.90 11.50 1.87
CA ILE A 99 4.37 10.38 1.09
C ILE A 99 3.48 9.58 2.04
N PRO A 100 2.14 9.72 1.97
CA PRO A 100 1.22 9.07 2.91
C PRO A 100 1.11 7.57 2.62
N SER A 101 0.55 6.83 3.58
CA SER A 101 0.31 5.39 3.45
C SER A 101 -0.91 5.11 2.56
N GLU A 102 -0.75 5.36 1.27
CA GLU A 102 -1.78 5.12 0.26
C GLU A 102 -1.60 3.77 -0.42
N TYR A 103 -0.47 3.47 -1.00
CA TYR A 103 0.01 2.20 -1.58
C TYR A 103 -1.08 1.14 -1.80
N GLY A 104 -1.99 1.39 -2.69
CA GLY A 104 -3.13 0.49 -2.97
C GLY A 104 -4.12 1.12 -3.92
N LEU A 105 -5.39 1.06 -3.54
CA LEU A 105 -6.54 1.46 -4.35
C LEU A 105 -6.67 2.98 -4.46
N ASP A 106 -7.23 3.46 -5.57
CA ASP A 106 -7.40 4.89 -5.83
C ASP A 106 -8.60 5.48 -5.07
N VAL A 107 -8.32 6.05 -3.89
CA VAL A 107 -9.34 6.75 -3.09
C VAL A 107 -9.66 8.17 -3.56
N SER A 108 -9.11 8.63 -4.68
CA SER A 108 -9.59 9.86 -5.33
C SER A 108 -10.91 9.65 -6.06
N ILE A 109 -11.23 8.39 -6.38
CA ILE A 109 -12.51 7.98 -6.98
C ILE A 109 -13.60 8.03 -5.89
N PRO A 110 -14.69 8.82 -6.08
CA PRO A 110 -15.69 9.01 -5.04
C PRO A 110 -16.33 7.71 -4.53
N SER A 111 -16.62 6.75 -5.41
CA SER A 111 -17.19 5.45 -5.03
C SER A 111 -16.21 4.58 -4.24
N VAL A 112 -14.92 4.60 -4.57
CA VAL A 112 -13.86 3.92 -3.82
C VAL A 112 -13.66 4.58 -2.46
N ARG A 113 -13.60 5.91 -2.41
CA ARG A 113 -13.49 6.69 -1.19
C ARG A 113 -14.64 6.48 -0.20
N ALA A 114 -15.84 6.22 -0.71
CA ALA A 114 -17.02 5.96 0.10
C ALA A 114 -16.95 4.62 0.87
N VAL A 115 -16.07 3.70 0.47
CA VAL A 115 -15.88 2.42 1.14
C VAL A 115 -15.37 2.67 2.57
N PRO A 116 -16.07 2.22 3.62
CA PRO A 116 -15.74 2.54 5.02
C PRO A 116 -14.30 2.17 5.39
N TYR A 117 -13.83 1.04 4.92
CA TYR A 117 -12.48 0.52 5.13
C TYR A 117 -11.37 1.43 4.58
N LEU A 118 -11.65 2.20 3.51
CA LEU A 118 -10.69 3.09 2.84
C LEU A 118 -10.81 4.56 3.23
N ARG A 119 -11.85 4.91 3.99
CA ARG A 119 -12.18 6.30 4.34
C ARG A 119 -11.01 7.08 4.97
N ALA A 120 -10.25 6.43 5.84
CA ALA A 120 -9.12 7.05 6.54
C ALA A 120 -8.07 7.61 5.57
N LYS A 121 -7.79 6.91 4.45
CA LYS A 121 -6.84 7.37 3.43
C LYS A 121 -7.30 8.70 2.82
N GLY A 122 -8.57 8.78 2.40
CA GLY A 122 -9.11 10.01 1.86
C GLY A 122 -9.04 11.20 2.83
N LEU A 123 -9.28 10.97 4.13
CA LEU A 123 -9.16 12.02 5.16
C LEU A 123 -7.71 12.52 5.31
N ILE A 124 -6.71 11.65 5.18
CA ILE A 124 -5.29 12.06 5.19
C ILE A 124 -4.95 12.90 3.95
N GLN A 125 -5.47 12.54 2.77
CA GLN A 125 -5.28 13.37 1.57
C GLN A 125 -5.87 14.78 1.72
N ASP A 126 -7.05 14.90 2.35
CA ASP A 126 -7.66 16.20 2.61
C ASP A 126 -6.83 17.01 3.61
N LEU A 127 -6.38 16.38 4.69
CA LEU A 127 -5.54 17.01 5.71
C LEU A 127 -4.22 17.54 5.12
N LEU A 128 -3.56 16.79 4.24
CA LEU A 128 -2.34 17.25 3.57
C LEU A 128 -2.59 18.53 2.77
N LYS A 129 -3.70 18.59 2.05
CA LYS A 129 -4.10 19.77 1.26
C LYS A 129 -4.49 20.97 2.17
N GLU A 130 -5.26 20.69 3.21
CA GLU A 130 -5.71 21.71 4.19
C GLU A 130 -4.51 22.38 4.88
N LEU A 131 -3.51 21.59 5.28
CA LEU A 131 -2.32 22.10 5.95
C LEU A 131 -1.25 22.65 4.98
N GLY A 132 -1.46 22.60 3.67
CA GLY A 132 -0.49 23.03 2.67
C GLY A 132 0.78 22.18 2.65
N MET A 133 0.71 20.94 3.14
CA MET A 133 1.84 20.02 3.14
C MET A 133 2.05 19.48 1.72
N ALA A 134 3.23 19.71 1.13
CA ALA A 134 3.55 19.15 -0.18
C ALA A 134 3.61 17.62 -0.09
N TYR A 135 2.89 16.94 -0.99
CA TYR A 135 2.70 15.49 -0.93
C TYR A 135 2.96 14.78 -2.26
N THR A 136 3.07 13.47 -2.19
CA THR A 136 2.99 12.58 -3.36
C THR A 136 2.20 11.34 -2.99
N ILE A 137 1.17 11.03 -3.76
CA ILE A 137 0.32 9.84 -3.58
C ILE A 137 0.81 8.73 -4.52
N LEU A 138 0.92 7.51 -4.02
CA LEU A 138 1.25 6.33 -4.81
C LEU A 138 0.09 5.33 -4.77
N TYR A 139 -0.59 5.16 -5.89
CA TYR A 139 -1.56 4.10 -6.14
C TYR A 139 -0.84 2.94 -6.83
N THR A 140 -0.73 1.82 -6.14
CA THR A 140 0.09 0.67 -6.58
C THR A 140 -0.73 -0.57 -6.92
N GLY A 141 -2.06 -0.46 -6.80
CA GLY A 141 -2.91 -1.63 -6.75
C GLY A 141 -2.65 -2.50 -5.51
N PRO A 142 -3.29 -3.66 -5.41
CA PRO A 142 -3.02 -4.62 -4.34
C PRO A 142 -1.56 -5.06 -4.33
N PHE A 143 -0.99 -5.29 -3.14
CA PHE A 143 0.30 -5.95 -3.04
C PHE A 143 0.17 -7.42 -3.43
N LEU A 144 1.00 -7.89 -4.36
CA LEU A 144 0.98 -9.28 -4.82
C LEU A 144 1.19 -10.26 -3.66
N GLU A 145 2.23 -10.02 -2.83
CA GLU A 145 2.56 -10.88 -1.70
C GLU A 145 1.41 -10.94 -0.68
N TRP A 146 0.83 -9.79 -0.33
CA TRP A 146 -0.31 -9.76 0.60
C TRP A 146 -1.55 -10.43 0.02
N GLY A 147 -1.78 -10.24 -1.27
CA GLY A 147 -2.87 -10.89 -2.01
C GLY A 147 -2.76 -12.41 -1.96
N LEU A 148 -1.55 -12.93 -2.17
CA LEU A 148 -1.26 -14.37 -2.11
C LEU A 148 -1.36 -14.92 -0.69
N ASP A 149 -0.89 -14.17 0.30
CA ASP A 149 -0.88 -14.64 1.70
C ASP A 149 -2.27 -14.60 2.35
N ASN A 150 -3.15 -13.65 1.95
CA ASN A 150 -4.34 -13.32 2.74
C ASN A 150 -5.64 -13.18 1.96
N PHE A 151 -5.62 -13.00 0.63
CA PHE A 151 -6.80 -12.57 -0.12
C PHE A 151 -7.25 -13.55 -1.20
N PHE A 152 -6.34 -13.99 -2.09
CA PHE A 152 -6.70 -14.83 -3.23
C PHE A 152 -7.07 -16.25 -2.81
N VAL A 153 -6.41 -16.79 -1.79
CA VAL A 153 -6.62 -18.14 -1.29
C VAL A 153 -6.72 -18.13 0.23
N ASP A 154 -7.75 -18.73 0.76
CA ASP A 154 -7.77 -19.16 2.16
C ASP A 154 -7.00 -20.50 2.25
N TRP A 155 -5.78 -20.42 2.73
CA TRP A 155 -4.87 -21.56 2.82
C TRP A 155 -5.32 -22.64 3.83
N LYS A 156 -6.20 -22.29 4.79
CA LYS A 156 -6.70 -23.24 5.79
C LYS A 156 -7.78 -24.14 5.21
N THR A 157 -8.63 -23.57 4.36
CA THR A 157 -9.78 -24.26 3.77
C THR A 157 -9.55 -24.66 2.32
N ALA A 158 -8.42 -24.25 1.72
CA ALA A 158 -8.14 -24.36 0.30
C ALA A 158 -9.27 -23.77 -0.57
N THR A 159 -9.77 -22.60 -0.18
CA THR A 159 -10.88 -21.93 -0.85
C THR A 159 -10.41 -20.63 -1.50
N ALA A 160 -10.86 -20.33 -2.72
CA ALA A 160 -10.62 -19.07 -3.41
C ALA A 160 -11.94 -18.37 -3.77
N ASN A 161 -12.05 -17.09 -3.40
CA ASN A 161 -13.17 -16.25 -3.84
C ASN A 161 -12.80 -15.57 -5.16
N VAL A 162 -13.66 -15.74 -6.17
CA VAL A 162 -13.45 -15.24 -7.52
C VAL A 162 -14.59 -14.31 -7.88
N TRP A 163 -14.28 -13.01 -8.08
CA TRP A 163 -15.25 -11.98 -8.42
C TRP A 163 -15.46 -11.89 -9.93
N ASN A 164 -16.72 -11.74 -10.33
CA ASN A 164 -17.12 -11.47 -11.72
C ASN A 164 -16.49 -12.44 -12.75
N GLY A 165 -16.41 -13.72 -12.41
CA GLY A 165 -15.85 -14.76 -13.28
C GLY A 165 -14.32 -14.88 -13.27
N GLY A 166 -13.61 -13.92 -12.69
CA GLY A 166 -12.14 -13.98 -12.48
C GLY A 166 -11.30 -13.58 -13.69
N ASP A 167 -11.91 -13.08 -14.78
CA ASP A 167 -11.22 -12.70 -16.03
C ASP A 167 -10.89 -11.20 -16.12
N ILE A 168 -11.19 -10.44 -15.05
CA ILE A 168 -10.85 -9.03 -14.98
C ILE A 168 -9.37 -8.88 -14.64
N SER A 169 -8.61 -8.23 -15.54
CA SER A 169 -7.20 -7.94 -15.33
C SER A 169 -7.02 -6.69 -14.46
N VAL A 170 -6.21 -6.80 -13.41
CA VAL A 170 -5.91 -5.72 -12.47
C VAL A 170 -4.40 -5.55 -12.28
N GLY A 171 -3.98 -4.31 -12.02
CA GLY A 171 -2.59 -4.02 -11.68
C GLY A 171 -2.25 -4.43 -10.26
N MET A 172 -1.12 -5.10 -10.08
CA MET A 172 -0.60 -5.48 -8.76
C MET A 172 0.88 -5.17 -8.66
N SER A 173 1.30 -4.71 -7.48
CA SER A 173 2.70 -4.39 -7.23
C SER A 173 3.31 -5.30 -6.18
N THR A 174 4.59 -5.65 -6.39
CA THR A 174 5.38 -6.26 -5.32
C THR A 174 5.74 -5.21 -4.27
N LEU A 175 6.03 -5.67 -3.05
CA LEU A 175 6.55 -4.79 -1.99
C LEU A 175 7.87 -4.14 -2.42
N ALA A 176 8.71 -4.87 -3.15
CA ALA A 176 9.98 -4.37 -3.68
C ALA A 176 9.79 -3.23 -4.68
N ASP A 177 8.86 -3.38 -5.63
CA ASP A 177 8.56 -2.31 -6.61
C ASP A 177 7.89 -1.11 -5.96
N THR A 178 7.04 -1.34 -4.96
CA THR A 178 6.47 -0.23 -4.16
C THR A 178 7.58 0.55 -3.45
N GLY A 179 8.58 -0.13 -2.89
CA GLY A 179 9.77 0.52 -2.33
C GLY A 179 10.57 1.32 -3.39
N ARG A 180 10.73 0.75 -4.60
CA ARG A 180 11.37 1.46 -5.72
C ARG A 180 10.56 2.68 -6.17
N ALA A 181 9.23 2.59 -6.22
CA ALA A 181 8.36 3.73 -6.54
C ALA A 181 8.56 4.89 -5.54
N VAL A 182 8.69 4.60 -4.24
CA VAL A 182 9.04 5.62 -3.23
C VAL A 182 10.38 6.26 -3.56
N VAL A 183 11.39 5.48 -3.93
CA VAL A 183 12.70 6.00 -4.35
C VAL A 183 12.55 6.89 -5.58
N GLY A 184 11.79 6.48 -6.58
CA GLY A 184 11.49 7.28 -7.76
C GLY A 184 10.90 8.65 -7.43
N VAL A 185 9.96 8.70 -6.48
CA VAL A 185 9.41 9.97 -5.95
C VAL A 185 10.49 10.84 -5.32
N LEU A 186 11.33 10.27 -4.47
CA LEU A 186 12.38 11.00 -3.76
C LEU A 186 13.49 11.53 -4.68
N LEU A 187 13.75 10.84 -5.79
CA LEU A 187 14.73 11.24 -6.80
C LEU A 187 14.18 12.33 -7.73
N ASN A 188 12.87 12.42 -7.91
CA ASN A 188 12.18 13.36 -8.82
C ASN A 188 11.26 14.32 -8.05
N PRO A 189 11.77 15.10 -7.05
CA PRO A 189 10.94 15.84 -6.12
C PRO A 189 10.11 16.96 -6.77
N LYS A 190 10.57 17.56 -7.88
CA LYS A 190 9.82 18.61 -8.59
C LYS A 190 8.69 18.03 -9.43
N GLU A 191 8.98 16.95 -10.14
CA GLU A 191 8.05 16.28 -11.06
C GLU A 191 6.91 15.59 -10.31
N THR A 192 7.16 15.23 -9.04
CA THR A 192 6.22 14.44 -8.21
C THR A 192 5.46 15.26 -7.16
N GLU A 193 5.69 16.57 -7.10
CA GLU A 193 5.07 17.44 -6.11
C GLU A 193 3.56 17.61 -6.32
N ASN A 194 2.79 17.38 -5.23
CA ASN A 194 1.34 17.55 -5.18
C ASN A 194 0.58 16.76 -6.26
N ARG A 195 1.05 15.54 -6.53
CA ARG A 195 0.50 14.69 -7.58
C ARG A 195 0.28 13.26 -7.07
N ALA A 196 -0.60 12.54 -7.78
CA ALA A 196 -0.81 11.13 -7.65
C ALA A 196 -0.21 10.37 -8.84
N PHE A 197 0.38 9.20 -8.57
CA PHE A 197 1.04 8.34 -9.54
C PHE A 197 0.48 6.92 -9.46
N TYR A 198 0.37 6.28 -10.62
CA TYR A 198 -0.16 4.94 -10.77
C TYR A 198 0.95 4.00 -11.25
N THR A 199 1.37 3.11 -10.37
CA THR A 199 2.42 2.13 -10.66
C THR A 199 1.91 0.71 -10.56
N THR A 200 2.56 -0.22 -11.24
CA THR A 200 2.32 -1.65 -11.09
C THR A 200 3.54 -2.47 -11.47
N THR A 201 3.76 -3.59 -10.80
CA THR A 201 4.73 -4.61 -11.25
C THR A 201 4.23 -5.33 -12.49
N GLY A 202 2.93 -5.64 -12.53
CA GLY A 202 2.33 -6.33 -13.67
C GLY A 202 0.81 -6.37 -13.57
N MET A 203 0.19 -6.86 -14.64
CA MET A 203 -1.26 -7.04 -14.76
C MET A 203 -1.57 -8.53 -14.80
N ALA A 204 -2.57 -8.96 -14.05
CA ALA A 204 -3.07 -10.34 -14.10
C ALA A 204 -4.54 -10.41 -13.73
N THR A 205 -5.21 -11.45 -14.19
CA THR A 205 -6.56 -11.84 -13.78
C THR A 205 -6.50 -12.75 -12.55
N GLN A 206 -7.61 -12.89 -11.82
CA GLN A 206 -7.67 -13.87 -10.73
C GLN A 206 -7.46 -15.29 -11.23
N ASN A 207 -8.00 -15.63 -12.41
CA ASN A 207 -7.86 -16.96 -13.00
C ASN A 207 -6.40 -17.27 -13.33
N GLU A 208 -5.62 -16.31 -13.85
CA GLU A 208 -4.18 -16.46 -14.08
C GLU A 208 -3.41 -16.65 -12.78
N ILE A 209 -3.74 -15.87 -11.72
CA ILE A 209 -3.12 -16.01 -10.41
C ILE A 209 -3.41 -17.41 -9.84
N LEU A 210 -4.66 -17.85 -9.83
CA LEU A 210 -5.06 -19.14 -9.28
C LEU A 210 -4.45 -20.32 -10.07
N SER A 211 -4.33 -20.17 -11.39
CA SER A 211 -3.59 -21.13 -12.23
C SER A 211 -2.12 -21.24 -11.83
N ALA A 212 -1.45 -20.11 -11.58
CA ALA A 212 -0.07 -20.08 -11.12
C ALA A 212 0.09 -20.64 -9.69
N VAL A 213 -0.88 -20.36 -8.81
CA VAL A 213 -0.93 -20.98 -7.47
C VAL A 213 -1.04 -22.48 -7.56
N GLN A 214 -1.93 -23.00 -8.41
CA GLN A 214 -2.13 -24.44 -8.61
C GLN A 214 -0.86 -25.12 -9.18
N GLU A 215 -0.12 -24.44 -10.06
CA GLU A 215 1.17 -24.93 -10.54
C GLU A 215 2.24 -24.95 -9.45
N GLY A 216 2.29 -23.88 -8.62
CA GLY A 216 3.23 -23.80 -7.49
C GLY A 216 2.91 -24.80 -6.38
N ARG A 217 1.63 -25.13 -6.22
CA ARG A 217 1.09 -26.05 -5.18
C ARG A 217 0.16 -27.08 -5.80
N PRO A 218 0.71 -28.05 -6.54
CA PRO A 218 -0.08 -29.10 -7.21
C PRO A 218 -0.77 -30.07 -6.22
N ASP A 219 -0.33 -30.07 -4.96
CA ASP A 219 -0.95 -30.80 -3.85
C ASP A 219 -2.28 -30.18 -3.39
N LEU A 220 -2.52 -28.92 -3.69
CA LEU A 220 -3.68 -28.15 -3.24
C LEU A 220 -4.86 -28.37 -4.20
N LYS A 221 -6.03 -28.73 -3.67
CA LYS A 221 -7.27 -28.78 -4.44
C LYS A 221 -8.11 -27.56 -4.06
N LEU A 222 -8.05 -26.52 -4.90
CA LEU A 222 -8.80 -25.28 -4.67
C LEU A 222 -10.29 -25.49 -4.89
N SER A 223 -11.10 -25.05 -3.92
CA SER A 223 -12.54 -24.89 -4.05
C SER A 223 -12.84 -23.43 -4.41
N ILE A 224 -13.48 -23.22 -5.56
CA ILE A 224 -13.79 -21.88 -6.08
C ILE A 224 -15.18 -21.44 -5.61
N ILE A 225 -15.25 -20.25 -5.01
CA ILE A 225 -16.51 -19.58 -4.64
C ILE A 225 -16.67 -18.37 -5.56
N HIS A 226 -17.68 -18.39 -6.43
CA HIS A 226 -17.97 -17.28 -7.32
C HIS A 226 -18.72 -16.16 -6.59
N GLN A 227 -18.26 -14.94 -6.78
CA GLN A 227 -18.80 -13.72 -6.18
C GLN A 227 -19.21 -12.75 -7.30
N ASP A 228 -20.31 -12.04 -7.08
CA ASP A 228 -20.68 -10.86 -7.87
C ASP A 228 -20.29 -9.60 -7.08
N SER A 229 -19.51 -8.70 -7.69
CA SER A 229 -18.96 -7.54 -6.99
C SER A 229 -20.04 -6.60 -6.44
N LYS A 230 -21.16 -6.43 -7.15
CA LYS A 230 -22.24 -5.53 -6.73
C LYS A 230 -23.00 -6.10 -5.53
N SER A 231 -23.32 -7.39 -5.57
CA SER A 231 -24.00 -8.08 -4.48
C SER A 231 -23.11 -8.18 -3.23
N SER A 232 -21.82 -8.51 -3.41
CA SER A 232 -20.85 -8.57 -2.32
C SER A 232 -20.66 -7.20 -1.65
N LEU A 233 -20.56 -6.13 -2.47
CA LEU A 233 -20.46 -4.76 -1.95
C LEU A 233 -21.68 -4.35 -1.13
N ALA A 234 -22.89 -4.66 -1.65
CA ALA A 234 -24.13 -4.37 -0.93
C ALA A 234 -24.21 -5.12 0.41
N ALA A 235 -23.86 -6.40 0.41
CA ALA A 235 -23.84 -7.23 1.63
C ALA A 235 -22.80 -6.71 2.64
N ALA A 236 -21.62 -6.29 2.18
CA ALA A 236 -20.58 -5.71 3.02
C ALA A 236 -21.04 -4.39 3.67
N TYR A 237 -21.76 -3.52 2.95
CA TYR A 237 -22.35 -2.31 3.53
C TYR A 237 -23.39 -2.62 4.60
N GLU A 238 -24.28 -3.59 4.39
CA GLU A 238 -25.27 -3.99 5.42
C GLU A 238 -24.56 -4.58 6.65
N ALA A 239 -23.54 -5.41 6.45
CA ALA A 239 -22.74 -5.93 7.56
C ALA A 239 -22.03 -4.81 8.34
N ALA A 240 -21.48 -3.82 7.65
CA ALA A 240 -20.84 -2.67 8.29
C ALA A 240 -21.83 -1.82 9.10
N LYS A 241 -23.06 -1.58 8.59
CA LYS A 241 -24.13 -0.93 9.34
C LYS A 241 -24.53 -1.69 10.61
N ALA A 242 -24.44 -3.02 10.57
CA ALA A 242 -24.67 -3.89 11.73
C ALA A 242 -23.46 -3.97 12.70
N GLY A 243 -22.44 -3.14 12.54
CA GLY A 243 -21.25 -3.10 13.38
C GLY A 243 -20.18 -4.16 13.07
N ARG A 244 -20.33 -4.92 11.98
CA ARG A 244 -19.42 -6.02 11.58
C ARG A 244 -18.37 -5.61 10.53
N GLY A 245 -18.22 -4.31 10.26
CA GLY A 245 -17.35 -3.79 9.19
C GLY A 245 -15.87 -4.12 9.30
N MET A 246 -15.41 -4.54 10.48
CA MET A 246 -14.01 -4.95 10.72
C MET A 246 -13.81 -6.48 10.70
N GLU A 247 -14.86 -7.26 10.48
CA GLU A 247 -14.71 -8.70 10.26
C GLU A 247 -13.94 -8.97 8.96
N PHE A 248 -13.08 -9.98 8.97
CA PHE A 248 -12.20 -10.27 7.83
C PHE A 248 -12.98 -10.54 6.53
N GLU A 249 -14.06 -11.29 6.59
CA GLU A 249 -14.91 -11.61 5.45
C GLU A 249 -15.54 -10.34 4.86
N VAL A 250 -16.02 -9.43 5.72
CA VAL A 250 -16.60 -8.16 5.29
C VAL A 250 -15.54 -7.26 4.65
N ALA A 251 -14.35 -7.18 5.24
CA ALA A 251 -13.23 -6.43 4.67
C ALA A 251 -12.79 -7.02 3.31
N ARG A 252 -12.75 -8.36 3.18
CA ARG A 252 -12.46 -9.05 1.93
C ARG A 252 -13.50 -8.73 0.86
N ASP A 253 -14.78 -8.74 1.20
CA ASP A 253 -15.87 -8.44 0.27
C ASP A 253 -15.82 -6.96 -0.17
N PHE A 254 -15.51 -6.03 0.71
CA PHE A 254 -15.22 -4.64 0.33
C PHE A 254 -14.04 -4.57 -0.65
N LEU A 255 -12.91 -5.20 -0.34
CA LEU A 255 -11.72 -5.16 -1.19
C LEU A 255 -11.97 -5.79 -2.56
N GLY A 256 -12.53 -7.01 -2.60
CA GLY A 256 -12.81 -7.72 -3.85
C GLY A 256 -13.77 -6.95 -4.74
N SER A 257 -14.85 -6.42 -4.15
CA SER A 257 -15.82 -5.61 -4.89
C SER A 257 -15.23 -4.28 -5.38
N THR A 258 -14.32 -3.69 -4.63
CA THR A 258 -13.65 -2.44 -5.05
C THR A 258 -12.65 -2.71 -6.17
N ILE A 259 -11.80 -3.70 -6.01
CA ILE A 259 -10.75 -4.06 -6.99
C ILE A 259 -11.38 -4.50 -8.31
N PHE A 260 -12.33 -5.45 -8.26
CA PHE A 260 -12.92 -6.09 -9.45
C PHE A 260 -14.26 -5.48 -9.88
N GLY A 261 -14.66 -4.37 -9.29
CA GLY A 261 -15.86 -3.61 -9.63
C GLY A 261 -15.56 -2.13 -9.79
N LEU A 262 -15.48 -1.39 -8.69
CA LEU A 262 -15.42 0.07 -8.69
C LEU A 262 -14.19 0.65 -9.41
N GLU A 263 -13.00 0.09 -9.19
CA GLU A 263 -11.79 0.58 -9.87
C GLU A 263 -11.75 0.21 -11.34
N ILE A 264 -12.26 -0.97 -11.69
CA ILE A 264 -12.35 -1.40 -13.09
C ILE A 264 -13.38 -0.55 -13.84
N GLU A 265 -14.54 -0.28 -13.23
CA GLU A 265 -15.53 0.63 -13.82
C GLU A 265 -14.98 2.05 -14.01
N ALA A 266 -14.12 2.51 -13.12
CA ALA A 266 -13.44 3.80 -13.21
C ALA A 266 -12.25 3.84 -14.18
N GLY A 267 -11.76 2.69 -14.64
CA GLY A 267 -10.64 2.58 -15.58
C GLY A 267 -9.32 3.06 -15.00
N VAL A 268 -8.96 2.63 -13.79
CA VAL A 268 -7.73 3.03 -13.11
C VAL A 268 -6.49 2.70 -13.96
N PRO A 269 -5.64 3.69 -14.28
CA PRO A 269 -4.54 3.52 -15.24
C PRO A 269 -3.26 3.01 -14.58
N TYR A 270 -3.32 1.86 -13.90
CA TYR A 270 -2.15 1.27 -13.26
C TYR A 270 -0.98 1.06 -14.25
N GLY A 271 0.23 1.40 -13.82
CA GLY A 271 1.45 1.33 -14.64
C GLY A 271 1.74 2.55 -15.51
N ARG A 272 0.80 3.51 -15.61
CA ARG A 272 0.98 4.72 -16.43
C ARG A 272 2.25 5.50 -16.08
N ASP A 273 2.62 5.53 -14.82
CA ASP A 273 3.70 6.36 -14.31
C ASP A 273 4.97 5.55 -13.97
N ASN A 274 5.04 4.27 -14.39
CA ASN A 274 6.14 3.35 -14.10
C ASN A 274 7.50 3.92 -14.50
N ASP A 275 7.61 4.45 -15.74
CA ASP A 275 8.89 4.92 -16.28
C ASP A 275 9.47 6.06 -15.44
N LEU A 276 8.65 7.03 -15.04
CA LEU A 276 9.11 8.17 -14.23
C LEU A 276 9.64 7.70 -12.86
N LEU A 277 9.03 6.65 -12.30
CA LEU A 277 9.37 6.16 -10.98
C LEU A 277 10.37 4.97 -11.01
N GLY A 278 10.89 4.64 -12.20
CA GLY A 278 11.90 3.59 -12.35
C GLY A 278 11.38 2.17 -12.12
N ILE A 279 10.09 1.93 -12.40
CA ILE A 279 9.46 0.62 -12.32
C ILE A 279 9.40 0.01 -13.72
N LYS A 280 9.90 -1.21 -13.86
CA LYS A 280 9.74 -1.99 -15.08
C LYS A 280 8.56 -2.93 -14.93
N MET A 281 7.53 -2.77 -15.78
CA MET A 281 6.45 -3.74 -15.83
C MET A 281 7.01 -5.08 -16.33
N VAL A 282 6.71 -6.15 -15.62
CA VAL A 282 7.11 -7.51 -15.99
C VAL A 282 6.16 -8.07 -17.04
N THR A 283 6.64 -9.05 -17.81
CA THR A 283 5.80 -9.82 -18.74
C THR A 283 4.80 -10.70 -17.96
N PRO A 284 3.70 -11.17 -18.60
CA PRO A 284 2.77 -12.10 -17.96
C PRO A 284 3.46 -13.37 -17.44
N GLU A 285 4.44 -13.89 -18.16
CA GLU A 285 5.20 -15.08 -17.72
C GLU A 285 6.09 -14.77 -16.51
N GLU A 286 6.79 -13.64 -16.50
CA GLU A 286 7.56 -13.21 -15.33
C GLU A 286 6.64 -13.01 -14.11
N PHE A 287 5.44 -12.43 -14.30
CA PHE A 287 4.46 -12.27 -13.23
C PHE A 287 3.99 -13.63 -12.69
N ARG A 288 3.68 -14.57 -13.58
CA ARG A 288 3.34 -15.94 -13.21
C ARG A 288 4.44 -16.59 -12.36
N GLN A 289 5.71 -16.41 -12.74
CA GLN A 289 6.85 -16.95 -11.98
C GLN A 289 7.01 -16.31 -10.60
N LEU A 290 6.64 -15.02 -10.44
CA LEU A 290 6.57 -14.37 -9.11
C LEU A 290 5.55 -15.09 -8.21
N VAL A 291 4.35 -15.37 -8.72
CA VAL A 291 3.31 -16.10 -7.98
C VAL A 291 3.80 -17.48 -7.58
N ILE A 292 4.29 -18.26 -8.54
CA ILE A 292 4.78 -19.65 -8.32
C ILE A 292 5.90 -19.67 -7.27
N SER A 293 6.85 -18.74 -7.37
CA SER A 293 7.98 -18.66 -6.45
C SER A 293 7.55 -18.28 -5.03
N HIS A 294 6.49 -17.47 -4.90
CA HIS A 294 5.96 -17.07 -3.59
C HIS A 294 5.28 -18.25 -2.88
N VAL A 295 4.43 -18.98 -3.58
CA VAL A 295 3.60 -20.03 -2.97
C VAL A 295 4.35 -21.35 -2.71
N LYS A 296 5.56 -21.51 -3.24
CA LYS A 296 6.45 -22.66 -2.98
C LYS A 296 7.23 -22.54 -1.67
N LYS A 297 7.24 -21.37 -1.05
CA LYS A 297 7.91 -21.10 0.24
C LYS A 297 7.10 -21.67 1.40
#